data_2f101851dfc0f9bfc139ac84d26dc648
#
_entry.id   2f101851dfc0f9bfc139ac84d26dc648
#
_cell.length_a   1.000
_cell.length_b   1.000
_cell.length_c   1.000
_cell.angle_alpha   90.00
_cell.angle_beta   90.00
_cell.angle_gamma   90.00
#
_symmetry.space_group_name_H-M   'P 1'
#
loop_
_entity.id
_entity.type
_entity.pdbx_description
1 polymer ?
#
loop_
_entity_poly.entity_id
_entity_poly.type
_entity_poly.pdbx_seq_one_letter_code
_entity_poly.pdbx_strand_id
1 'polypeptide(L)'
;AIARPVPTDSIAPLFRRRSNPDAFERISRTVPGGFASIERDSTGRFVVRMVDTTKADTIRAALREPFTAGRSPVVKAGILRELATARAERVSWSMAQLIDWNDYVATFVIGGPAVVGVGVNVHRQRIEVDVADENGPDVVEARLGSRRIPCGLVVIKITGPVRLL
;
A
#
# COMPACT_ATOMS: atom_id res chain seq x y z
N ALA A 1 2.53 2.97 -21.80
CA ALA A 1 1.58 1.85 -21.80
C ALA A 1 1.23 1.57 -20.34
N ILE A 2 -0.04 1.75 -19.97
CA ILE A 2 -0.53 1.36 -18.62
C ILE A 2 -0.59 -0.17 -18.66
N ALA A 3 0.43 -0.80 -18.05
CA ALA A 3 0.40 -2.25 -17.88
C ALA A 3 -0.87 -2.60 -17.09
N ARG A 4 -1.71 -3.47 -17.64
CA ARG A 4 -2.86 -4.01 -16.90
C ARG A 4 -2.34 -4.63 -15.61
N PRO A 5 -2.99 -4.37 -14.46
CA PRO A 5 -2.62 -5.02 -13.22
C PRO A 5 -2.61 -6.54 -13.44
N VAL A 6 -1.49 -7.18 -13.12
CA VAL A 6 -1.47 -8.64 -13.01
C VAL A 6 -2.45 -8.97 -11.88
N PRO A 7 -3.46 -9.82 -12.09
CA PRO A 7 -4.37 -10.17 -11.03
C PRO A 7 -3.60 -10.69 -9.83
N THR A 8 -3.89 -10.19 -8.63
CA THR A 8 -3.27 -10.66 -7.38
C THR A 8 -3.44 -12.16 -7.18
N ASP A 9 -4.48 -12.75 -7.77
CA ASP A 9 -4.73 -14.20 -7.78
C ASP A 9 -3.59 -15.02 -8.41
N SER A 10 -2.77 -14.42 -9.29
CA SER A 10 -1.59 -15.09 -9.87
C SER A 10 -0.37 -15.06 -8.95
N ILE A 11 -0.37 -14.22 -7.93
CA ILE A 11 0.73 -14.07 -6.94
C ILE A 11 0.35 -14.70 -5.60
N ALA A 12 -0.92 -14.66 -5.23
CA ALA A 12 -1.45 -15.15 -3.96
C ALA A 12 -1.04 -16.60 -3.57
N PRO A 13 -0.89 -17.55 -4.51
CA PRO A 13 -0.44 -18.90 -4.15
C PRO A 13 0.99 -18.96 -3.62
N LEU A 14 1.82 -17.94 -3.93
CA LEU A 14 3.24 -17.93 -3.58
C LEU A 14 3.52 -17.34 -2.18
N PHE A 15 2.51 -16.72 -1.53
CA PHE A 15 2.71 -16.01 -0.28
C PHE A 15 1.82 -16.53 0.84
N ARG A 16 2.41 -16.80 1.99
CA ARG A 16 1.68 -16.94 3.24
C ARG A 16 1.06 -15.59 3.57
N ARG A 17 -0.26 -15.50 3.51
CA ARG A 17 -0.99 -14.33 4.03
C ARG A 17 -0.50 -14.05 5.44
N ARG A 18 -0.26 -12.79 5.76
CA ARG A 18 0.04 -12.37 7.13
C ARG A 18 -1.02 -12.95 8.07
N SER A 19 -0.58 -13.58 9.15
CA SER A 19 -1.46 -14.29 10.08
C SER A 19 -2.43 -13.35 10.82
N ASN A 20 -2.18 -12.04 10.81
CA ASN A 20 -3.00 -11.04 11.49
C ASN A 20 -2.96 -9.68 10.77
N PRO A 21 -3.75 -9.50 9.68
CA PRO A 21 -3.84 -8.22 8.98
C PRO A 21 -4.45 -7.16 9.90
N ASP A 22 -3.95 -5.93 9.82
CA ASP A 22 -4.57 -4.80 10.51
C ASP A 22 -5.98 -4.48 9.94
N ALA A 23 -6.70 -3.57 10.59
CA ALA A 23 -8.07 -3.24 10.20
C ALA A 23 -8.16 -2.69 8.77
N PHE A 24 -7.18 -1.91 8.32
CA PHE A 24 -7.17 -1.31 6.98
C PHE A 24 -6.83 -2.33 5.90
N GLU A 25 -5.88 -3.22 6.18
CA GLU A 25 -5.59 -4.34 5.28
C GLU A 25 -6.79 -5.27 5.14
N ARG A 26 -7.51 -5.57 6.24
CA ARG A 26 -8.75 -6.34 6.19
C ARG A 26 -9.80 -5.68 5.29
N ILE A 27 -10.04 -4.37 5.45
CA ILE A 27 -10.96 -3.61 4.59
C ILE A 27 -10.53 -3.74 3.14
N SER A 28 -9.24 -3.54 2.84
CA SER A 28 -8.72 -3.63 1.49
C SER A 28 -8.92 -5.00 0.84
N ARG A 29 -8.88 -6.08 1.64
CA ARG A 29 -9.03 -7.46 1.16
C ARG A 29 -10.49 -7.92 1.04
N THR A 30 -11.37 -7.42 1.90
CA THR A 30 -12.72 -7.98 2.05
C THR A 30 -13.83 -7.07 1.56
N VAL A 31 -13.58 -5.76 1.51
CA VAL A 31 -14.59 -4.79 1.11
C VAL A 31 -14.43 -4.45 -0.38
N PRO A 32 -15.49 -4.57 -1.18
CA PRO A 32 -15.44 -4.20 -2.59
C PRO A 32 -15.00 -2.75 -2.79
N GLY A 33 -14.22 -2.50 -3.85
CA GLY A 33 -13.75 -1.16 -4.23
C GLY A 33 -12.23 -0.99 -4.12
N GLY A 34 -11.51 -1.94 -3.49
CA GLY A 34 -10.05 -1.93 -3.45
C GLY A 34 -9.50 -0.72 -2.68
N PHE A 35 -9.84 -0.61 -1.40
CA PHE A 35 -9.32 0.43 -0.50
C PHE A 35 -7.78 0.47 -0.52
N ALA A 36 -7.21 1.67 -0.66
CA ALA A 36 -5.76 1.90 -0.68
C ALA A 36 -5.28 2.68 0.55
N SER A 37 -5.86 3.84 0.79
CA SER A 37 -5.48 4.69 1.93
C SER A 37 -6.57 5.69 2.27
N ILE A 38 -6.44 6.29 3.45
CA ILE A 38 -7.17 7.48 3.85
C ILE A 38 -6.19 8.49 4.42
N GLU A 39 -6.31 9.73 4.01
CA GLU A 39 -5.44 10.83 4.44
C GLU A 39 -6.21 12.14 4.50
N ARG A 40 -5.58 13.19 5.00
CA ARG A 40 -6.12 14.54 4.92
C ARG A 40 -5.45 15.30 3.77
N ASP A 41 -6.24 16.00 2.99
CA ASP A 41 -5.73 16.93 1.97
C ASP A 41 -5.19 18.22 2.61
N SER A 42 -4.69 19.13 1.78
CA SER A 42 -4.17 20.42 2.22
C SER A 42 -5.19 21.32 2.92
N THR A 43 -6.49 21.03 2.78
CA THR A 43 -7.59 21.72 3.47
C THR A 43 -8.02 21.01 4.75
N GLY A 44 -7.37 19.90 5.12
CA GLY A 44 -7.67 19.09 6.29
C GLY A 44 -8.85 18.13 6.11
N ARG A 45 -9.43 17.99 4.91
CA ARG A 45 -10.55 17.09 4.63
C ARG A 45 -10.06 15.68 4.34
N PHE A 46 -10.83 14.68 4.74
CA PHE A 46 -10.50 13.31 4.40
C PHE A 46 -10.62 13.05 2.89
N VAL A 47 -9.59 12.36 2.38
CA VAL A 47 -9.56 11.77 1.05
C VAL A 47 -9.40 10.27 1.21
N VAL A 48 -10.33 9.51 0.66
CA VAL A 48 -10.29 8.04 0.63
C VAL A 48 -9.84 7.61 -0.75
N ARG A 49 -8.68 6.97 -0.83
CA ARG A 49 -8.12 6.44 -2.07
C ARG A 49 -8.53 4.99 -2.27
N MET A 50 -8.97 4.67 -3.49
CA MET A 50 -9.48 3.35 -3.84
C MET A 50 -9.36 3.08 -5.33
N VAL A 51 -9.39 1.81 -5.71
CA VAL A 51 -9.30 1.41 -7.13
C VAL A 51 -10.61 1.71 -7.88
N ASP A 52 -11.74 1.44 -7.25
CA ASP A 52 -13.08 1.66 -7.82
C ASP A 52 -13.86 2.68 -6.98
N THR A 53 -13.95 3.91 -7.46
CA THR A 53 -14.64 5.00 -6.77
C THR A 53 -16.17 4.86 -6.75
N THR A 54 -16.76 3.96 -7.54
CA THR A 54 -18.21 3.67 -7.47
C THR A 54 -18.59 2.98 -6.16
N LYS A 55 -17.61 2.41 -5.44
CA LYS A 55 -17.77 1.75 -4.14
C LYS A 55 -17.43 2.64 -2.94
N ALA A 56 -17.33 3.94 -3.16
CA ALA A 56 -16.91 4.89 -2.13
C ALA A 56 -17.74 4.79 -0.83
N ASP A 57 -19.06 4.69 -0.93
CA ASP A 57 -19.93 4.60 0.24
C ASP A 57 -19.73 3.30 1.03
N THR A 58 -19.49 2.20 0.33
CA THR A 58 -19.19 0.91 0.94
C THR A 58 -17.89 0.98 1.74
N ILE A 59 -16.85 1.58 1.16
CA ILE A 59 -15.55 1.75 1.84
C ILE A 59 -15.68 2.73 3.00
N ARG A 60 -16.36 3.88 2.84
CA ARG A 60 -16.60 4.83 3.93
C ARG A 60 -17.34 4.18 5.11
N ALA A 61 -18.31 3.32 4.82
CA ALA A 61 -19.04 2.57 5.86
C ALA A 61 -18.11 1.62 6.61
N ALA A 62 -17.24 0.89 5.92
CA ALA A 62 -16.27 -0.03 6.52
C ALA A 62 -15.21 0.68 7.37
N LEU A 63 -14.85 1.92 7.02
CA LEU A 63 -13.88 2.72 7.77
C LEU A 63 -14.41 3.26 9.10
N ARG A 64 -15.73 3.25 9.33
CA ARG A 64 -16.33 3.83 10.54
C ARG A 64 -15.78 3.20 11.81
N GLU A 65 -15.77 1.88 11.87
CA GLU A 65 -15.36 1.16 13.07
C GLU A 65 -13.88 1.42 13.43
N PRO A 66 -12.89 1.21 12.53
CA PRO A 66 -11.49 1.46 12.84
C PRO A 66 -11.19 2.90 13.28
N PHE A 67 -11.90 3.89 12.72
CA PHE A 67 -11.68 5.29 13.04
C PHE A 67 -12.35 5.73 14.35
N THR A 68 -13.38 5.02 14.81
CA THR A 68 -14.14 5.39 15.99
C THR A 68 -13.89 4.50 17.20
N ALA A 69 -13.17 3.40 17.04
CA ALA A 69 -12.83 2.49 18.14
C ALA A 69 -12.15 3.24 19.30
N GLY A 70 -12.64 3.05 20.50
CA GLY A 70 -12.07 3.67 21.71
C GLY A 70 -12.25 5.19 21.86
N ARG A 71 -12.96 5.86 20.94
CA ARG A 71 -13.18 7.32 20.98
C ARG A 71 -14.44 7.69 21.78
N SER A 72 -14.45 8.90 22.34
CA SER A 72 -15.64 9.45 23.02
C SER A 72 -16.78 9.71 22.03
N PRO A 73 -18.05 9.77 22.45
CA PRO A 73 -19.20 9.99 21.57
C PRO A 73 -19.11 11.27 20.73
N VAL A 74 -18.59 12.35 21.30
CA VAL A 74 -18.42 13.64 20.60
C VAL A 74 -17.40 13.51 19.46
N VAL A 75 -16.25 12.90 19.74
CA VAL A 75 -15.20 12.67 18.73
C VAL A 75 -15.69 11.72 17.64
N LYS A 76 -16.42 10.66 18.02
CA LYS A 76 -17.04 9.74 17.05
C LYS A 76 -17.96 10.47 16.08
N ALA A 77 -18.87 11.30 16.59
CA ALA A 77 -19.80 12.04 15.76
C ALA A 77 -19.09 12.96 14.75
N GLY A 78 -18.00 13.63 15.17
CA GLY A 78 -17.16 14.44 14.29
C GLY A 78 -16.52 13.62 13.18
N ILE A 79 -15.84 12.53 13.52
CA ILE A 79 -15.19 11.63 12.57
C ILE A 79 -16.19 11.04 11.56
N LEU A 80 -17.34 10.57 12.04
CA LEU A 80 -18.37 9.98 11.17
C LEU A 80 -18.92 10.99 10.15
N ARG A 81 -19.06 12.26 10.56
CA ARG A 81 -19.48 13.33 9.65
C ARG A 81 -18.42 13.61 8.58
N GLU A 82 -17.15 13.69 8.98
CA GLU A 82 -16.05 13.89 8.05
C GLU A 82 -15.91 12.72 7.08
N LEU A 83 -16.00 11.47 7.56
CA LEU A 83 -15.96 10.28 6.71
C LEU A 83 -17.11 10.23 5.70
N ALA A 84 -18.33 10.65 6.10
CA ALA A 84 -19.48 10.66 5.20
C ALA A 84 -19.28 11.60 3.99
N THR A 85 -18.52 12.68 4.16
CA THR A 85 -18.22 13.67 3.12
C THR A 85 -16.81 13.55 2.54
N ALA A 86 -16.06 12.53 2.92
CA ALA A 86 -14.70 12.30 2.44
C ALA A 86 -14.68 12.16 0.90
N ARG A 87 -13.76 12.86 0.26
CA ARG A 87 -13.57 12.76 -1.20
C ARG A 87 -13.03 11.37 -1.57
N ALA A 88 -13.60 10.77 -2.60
CA ALA A 88 -13.06 9.55 -3.19
C ALA A 88 -12.05 9.91 -4.29
N GLU A 89 -10.88 9.28 -4.28
CA GLU A 89 -9.84 9.43 -5.28
C GLU A 89 -9.44 8.08 -5.84
N ARG A 90 -9.40 8.00 -7.17
CA ARG A 90 -9.03 6.77 -7.86
C ARG A 90 -7.51 6.59 -7.86
N VAL A 91 -7.07 5.36 -7.55
CA VAL A 91 -5.67 4.93 -7.61
C VAL A 91 -5.53 3.63 -8.39
N SER A 92 -4.29 3.26 -8.70
CA SER A 92 -4.01 2.06 -9.49
C SER A 92 -4.05 0.77 -8.68
N TRP A 93 -3.70 0.83 -7.39
CA TRP A 93 -3.49 -0.32 -6.53
C TRP A 93 -4.21 -0.17 -5.20
N SER A 94 -4.85 -1.24 -4.75
CA SER A 94 -5.34 -1.32 -3.37
C SER A 94 -4.17 -1.54 -2.39
N MET A 95 -4.40 -1.27 -1.11
CA MET A 95 -3.42 -1.59 -0.06
C MET A 95 -3.05 -3.08 -0.06
N ALA A 96 -4.05 -3.96 -0.20
CA ALA A 96 -3.82 -5.41 -0.26
C ALA A 96 -2.91 -5.79 -1.42
N GLN A 97 -3.15 -5.22 -2.62
CA GLN A 97 -2.32 -5.46 -3.79
C GLN A 97 -0.87 -4.96 -3.59
N LEU A 98 -0.71 -3.77 -3.01
CA LEU A 98 0.62 -3.23 -2.72
C LEU A 98 1.37 -4.09 -1.71
N ILE A 99 0.70 -4.60 -0.68
CA ILE A 99 1.29 -5.50 0.31
C ILE A 99 1.71 -6.82 -0.35
N ASP A 100 0.84 -7.41 -1.16
CA ASP A 100 1.15 -8.67 -1.86
C ASP A 100 2.35 -8.49 -2.80
N TRP A 101 2.42 -7.39 -3.54
CA TRP A 101 3.57 -7.05 -4.37
C TRP A 101 4.84 -6.78 -3.56
N ASN A 102 4.71 -6.10 -2.41
CA ASN A 102 5.84 -5.87 -1.52
C ASN A 102 6.45 -7.19 -1.03
N ASP A 103 5.61 -8.09 -0.56
CA ASP A 103 6.06 -9.39 -0.09
C ASP A 103 6.72 -10.21 -1.23
N TYR A 104 6.16 -10.11 -2.45
CA TYR A 104 6.78 -10.72 -3.63
C TYR A 104 8.15 -10.13 -3.94
N VAL A 105 8.29 -8.81 -4.04
CA VAL A 105 9.56 -8.13 -4.30
C VAL A 105 10.56 -8.46 -3.21
N ALA A 106 10.15 -8.39 -1.94
CA ALA A 106 10.98 -8.66 -0.78
C ALA A 106 11.61 -10.06 -0.83
N THR A 107 10.87 -11.07 -1.31
CA THR A 107 11.38 -12.45 -1.45
C THR A 107 12.64 -12.54 -2.31
N PHE A 108 12.79 -11.66 -3.29
CA PHE A 108 13.94 -11.70 -4.21
C PHE A 108 15.06 -10.75 -3.82
N VAL A 109 14.76 -9.66 -3.12
CA VAL A 109 15.76 -8.62 -2.85
C VAL A 109 16.29 -8.62 -1.42
N ILE A 110 15.48 -9.01 -0.42
CA ILE A 110 15.93 -9.09 0.98
C ILE A 110 17.07 -10.11 1.13
N GLY A 111 18.08 -9.75 1.92
CA GLY A 111 19.30 -10.54 2.07
C GLY A 111 20.30 -10.38 0.92
N GLY A 112 20.00 -9.51 -0.07
CA GLY A 112 20.97 -9.12 -1.08
C GLY A 112 22.00 -8.12 -0.53
N PRO A 113 23.24 -8.17 -1.04
CA PRO A 113 24.20 -7.13 -0.73
C PRO A 113 23.59 -5.77 -1.12
N ALA A 114 23.85 -4.75 -0.35
CA ALA A 114 23.37 -3.39 -0.53
C ALA A 114 21.86 -3.13 -0.28
N VAL A 115 20.98 -4.11 -0.14
CA VAL A 115 19.56 -3.87 0.19
C VAL A 115 19.42 -3.68 1.70
N VAL A 116 18.93 -2.50 2.09
CA VAL A 116 18.73 -2.12 3.50
C VAL A 116 17.26 -2.15 3.93
N GLY A 117 16.32 -2.07 2.97
CA GLY A 117 14.90 -2.11 3.26
C GLY A 117 14.01 -2.32 2.05
N VAL A 118 12.80 -2.82 2.31
CA VAL A 118 11.71 -2.90 1.33
C VAL A 118 10.43 -2.50 2.03
N GLY A 119 9.66 -1.59 1.43
CA GLY A 119 8.44 -1.09 2.05
C GLY A 119 7.39 -0.63 1.05
N VAL A 120 6.15 -0.53 1.53
CA VAL A 120 5.02 -0.01 0.76
C VAL A 120 4.87 1.49 1.01
N ASN A 121 4.86 2.28 -0.05
CA ASN A 121 4.44 3.66 -0.01
C ASN A 121 3.03 3.78 -0.61
N VAL A 122 2.01 3.70 0.24
CA VAL A 122 0.60 3.75 -0.19
C VAL A 122 0.22 5.10 -0.81
N HIS A 123 0.84 6.19 -0.37
CA HIS A 123 0.58 7.53 -0.92
C HIS A 123 1.08 7.67 -2.34
N ARG A 124 2.25 7.10 -2.62
CA ARG A 124 2.86 7.12 -3.96
C ARG A 124 2.45 5.95 -4.82
N GLN A 125 1.68 5.01 -4.27
CA GLN A 125 1.22 3.80 -4.95
C GLN A 125 2.39 2.96 -5.48
N ARG A 126 3.44 2.77 -4.64
CA ARG A 126 4.70 2.13 -5.04
C ARG A 126 5.29 1.29 -3.92
N ILE A 127 6.17 0.39 -4.32
CA ILE A 127 7.07 -0.34 -3.45
C ILE A 127 8.43 0.35 -3.50
N GLU A 128 8.96 0.72 -2.37
CA GLU A 128 10.26 1.35 -2.25
C GLU A 128 11.28 0.30 -1.80
N VAL A 129 12.37 0.19 -2.54
CA VAL A 129 13.53 -0.65 -2.19
C VAL A 129 14.67 0.28 -1.86
N ASP A 130 15.05 0.31 -0.59
CA ASP A 130 16.14 1.12 -0.11
C ASP A 130 17.47 0.37 -0.23
N VAL A 131 18.48 1.02 -0.79
CA VAL A 131 19.82 0.46 -0.99
C VAL A 131 20.89 1.33 -0.34
N ALA A 132 22.00 0.70 0.06
CA ALA A 132 23.05 1.35 0.83
C ALA A 132 23.96 2.25 -0.02
N ASP A 133 24.16 1.94 -1.28
CA ASP A 133 25.13 2.61 -2.14
C ASP A 133 24.71 2.63 -3.62
N GLU A 134 25.53 3.23 -4.46
CA GLU A 134 25.29 3.42 -5.90
C GLU A 134 25.29 2.12 -6.71
N ASN A 135 25.83 1.02 -6.20
CA ASN A 135 25.78 -0.29 -6.85
C ASN A 135 24.47 -1.04 -6.56
N GLY A 136 23.77 -0.61 -5.51
CA GLY A 136 22.52 -1.23 -5.08
C GLY A 136 21.44 -1.30 -6.15
N PRO A 137 21.20 -0.25 -6.94
CA PRO A 137 20.20 -0.28 -8.01
C PRO A 137 20.44 -1.41 -9.02
N ASP A 138 21.66 -1.57 -9.52
CA ASP A 138 21.99 -2.63 -10.49
C ASP A 138 21.77 -4.02 -9.93
N VAL A 139 22.10 -4.22 -8.65
CA VAL A 139 21.85 -5.50 -7.94
C VAL A 139 20.36 -5.80 -7.86
N VAL A 140 19.54 -4.80 -7.51
CA VAL A 140 18.09 -4.97 -7.40
C VAL A 140 17.48 -5.21 -8.79
N GLU A 141 17.87 -4.44 -9.81
CA GLU A 141 17.39 -4.59 -11.17
C GLU A 141 17.73 -5.97 -11.74
N ALA A 142 18.96 -6.45 -11.55
CA ALA A 142 19.36 -7.80 -11.98
C ALA A 142 18.50 -8.90 -11.32
N ARG A 143 18.12 -8.74 -10.04
CA ARG A 143 17.27 -9.70 -9.32
C ARG A 143 15.81 -9.65 -9.74
N LEU A 144 15.32 -8.47 -10.09
CA LEU A 144 13.91 -8.25 -10.45
C LEU A 144 13.66 -8.34 -11.97
N GLY A 145 14.67 -8.18 -12.83
CA GLY A 145 14.50 -8.05 -14.26
C GLY A 145 13.82 -9.21 -14.98
N SER A 146 13.93 -10.44 -14.44
CA SER A 146 13.23 -11.62 -14.96
C SER A 146 11.80 -11.79 -14.39
N ARG A 147 11.39 -10.92 -13.46
CA ARG A 147 10.13 -11.00 -12.73
C ARG A 147 9.10 -10.09 -13.37
N ARG A 148 8.00 -10.53 -13.79
CA ARG A 148 6.94 -9.76 -14.47
C ARG A 148 6.30 -8.69 -13.56
N ILE A 149 7.12 -7.78 -13.02
CA ILE A 149 6.68 -6.70 -12.14
C ILE A 149 6.12 -5.57 -12.99
N PRO A 150 4.96 -5.00 -12.64
CA PRO A 150 4.40 -3.86 -13.36
C PRO A 150 5.38 -2.69 -13.41
N CYS A 151 5.52 -2.09 -14.60
CA CYS A 151 6.40 -0.94 -14.80
C CYS A 151 6.03 0.21 -13.86
N GLY A 152 7.02 0.78 -13.18
CA GLY A 152 6.84 1.90 -12.26
C GLY A 152 6.25 1.54 -10.90
N LEU A 153 5.97 0.24 -10.63
CA LEU A 153 5.51 -0.19 -9.30
C LEU A 153 6.64 -0.17 -8.27
N VAL A 154 7.85 -0.54 -8.66
CA VAL A 154 9.04 -0.54 -7.79
C VAL A 154 9.89 0.70 -8.05
N VAL A 155 10.33 1.34 -6.99
CA VAL A 155 11.30 2.45 -7.01
C VAL A 155 12.45 2.10 -6.10
N ILE A 156 13.67 2.23 -6.62
CA ILE A 156 14.90 2.00 -5.87
C ILE A 156 15.42 3.34 -5.39
N LYS A 157 15.78 3.42 -4.11
CA LYS A 157 16.31 4.63 -3.48
C LYS A 157 17.65 4.35 -2.82
N ILE A 158 18.61 5.20 -3.04
CA ILE A 158 19.88 5.17 -2.31
C ILE A 158 19.65 5.94 -1.00
N THR A 159 19.69 5.26 0.13
CA THR A 159 19.45 5.82 1.46
C THR A 159 20.69 5.80 2.36
N GLY A 160 21.78 5.18 1.89
CA GLY A 160 22.98 4.98 2.69
C GLY A 160 22.86 3.76 3.62
N PRO A 161 23.98 3.38 4.26
CA PRO A 161 24.00 2.25 5.18
C PRO A 161 23.20 2.56 6.45
N VAL A 162 22.49 1.54 6.96
CA VAL A 162 21.83 1.62 8.27
C VAL A 162 22.90 1.80 9.35
N ARG A 163 22.86 2.91 10.08
CA ARG A 163 23.67 3.10 11.28
C ARG A 163 22.84 2.71 12.49
N LEU A 164 23.26 1.63 13.17
CA LEU A 164 22.73 1.33 14.50
C LEU A 164 23.28 2.40 15.47
N LEU A 165 22.39 3.14 16.11
CA LEU A 165 22.71 4.07 17.19
C LEU A 165 22.88 3.32 18.49
#